data_702bce0a51d487a3c2e51d5f24b80af6
#
_entry.id   702bce0a51d487a3c2e51d5f24b80af6
#
_cell.length_a   1.000
_cell.length_b   1.000
_cell.length_c   1.000
_cell.angle_alpha   90.00
_cell.angle_beta   90.00
_cell.angle_gamma   90.00
#
_symmetry.space_group_name_H-M   'P 1'
#
loop_
_entity.id
_entity.type
_entity.pdbx_description
1 polymer ?
#
loop_
_entity_poly.entity_id
_entity_poly.type
_entity_poly.pdbx_seq_one_letter_code
_entity_poly.pdbx_strand_id
1 'polypeptide(L)'
;MAEDTNNSSLFDQIGGQTAVFNLADQFYLVMQREAELSKLLVMHPSNLTRSRKKLAGYLCQWFGGPALFGEDYMSAEWIRQRHQHLQIGFEERDQWLRCMHLAMKDLGYNDQLRHALGRKFFQLAGFIRTIG
;
A
#
# COMPACT_ATOMS: atom_id res chain seq x y z
N MET A 1 -25.39 11.93 -11.65
CA MET A 1 -25.24 13.17 -10.87
C MET A 1 -23.77 13.47 -10.69
N ALA A 2 -23.40 14.74 -10.87
CA ALA A 2 -21.99 15.14 -10.75
C ALA A 2 -21.42 14.90 -9.36
N GLU A 3 -22.22 15.11 -8.33
CA GLU A 3 -21.81 14.88 -6.94
C GLU A 3 -21.48 13.42 -6.66
N ASP A 4 -22.06 12.47 -7.38
CA ASP A 4 -21.76 11.06 -7.19
C ASP A 4 -20.33 10.74 -7.58
N THR A 5 -19.84 11.36 -8.65
CA THR A 5 -18.46 11.22 -9.09
C THR A 5 -17.51 11.75 -8.04
N ASN A 6 -17.83 12.90 -7.43
CA ASN A 6 -16.99 13.53 -6.42
C ASN A 6 -16.98 12.74 -5.12
N ASN A 7 -18.00 11.92 -4.87
CA ASN A 7 -18.14 11.12 -3.67
C ASN A 7 -17.63 9.69 -3.82
N SER A 8 -17.12 9.35 -5.00
CA SER A 8 -16.55 8.02 -5.23
C SER A 8 -15.33 7.83 -4.35
N SER A 9 -15.27 6.70 -3.64
CA SER A 9 -14.10 6.34 -2.85
C SER A 9 -12.90 6.04 -3.75
N LEU A 10 -11.70 6.09 -3.20
CA LEU A 10 -10.51 5.65 -3.92
C LEU A 10 -10.62 4.17 -4.30
N PHE A 11 -11.27 3.38 -3.44
CA PHE A 11 -11.54 1.97 -3.73
C PHE A 11 -12.29 1.81 -5.05
N ASP A 12 -13.34 2.61 -5.25
CA ASP A 12 -14.11 2.56 -6.50
C ASP A 12 -13.30 3.10 -7.68
N GLN A 13 -12.56 4.19 -7.46
CA GLN A 13 -11.77 4.81 -8.51
C GLN A 13 -10.67 3.91 -9.05
N ILE A 14 -10.05 3.10 -8.18
CA ILE A 14 -8.99 2.18 -8.58
C ILE A 14 -9.57 0.96 -9.34
N GLY A 15 -10.82 0.59 -9.07
CA GLY A 15 -11.47 -0.53 -9.74
C GLY A 15 -11.95 -1.64 -8.82
N GLY A 16 -12.06 -1.37 -7.53
CA GLY A 16 -12.61 -2.32 -6.58
C GLY A 16 -11.59 -3.32 -6.05
N GLN A 17 -12.09 -4.38 -5.43
CA GLN A 17 -11.26 -5.34 -4.70
C GLN A 17 -10.22 -6.02 -5.60
N THR A 18 -10.62 -6.47 -6.79
CA THR A 18 -9.68 -7.13 -7.71
C THR A 18 -8.52 -6.23 -8.07
N ALA A 19 -8.81 -4.95 -8.36
CA ALA A 19 -7.75 -3.98 -8.71
C ALA A 19 -6.81 -3.73 -7.54
N VAL A 20 -7.34 -3.63 -6.31
CA VAL A 20 -6.51 -3.43 -5.12
C VAL A 20 -5.59 -4.64 -4.89
N PHE A 21 -6.12 -5.86 -5.07
CA PHE A 21 -5.31 -7.07 -4.94
C PHE A 21 -4.24 -7.14 -6.01
N ASN A 22 -4.56 -6.73 -7.25
CA ASN A 22 -3.57 -6.66 -8.32
C ASN A 22 -2.46 -5.66 -8.00
N LEU A 23 -2.80 -4.52 -7.40
CA LEU A 23 -1.81 -3.53 -6.99
C LEU A 23 -0.88 -4.10 -5.92
N ALA A 24 -1.43 -4.78 -4.92
CA ALA A 24 -0.61 -5.40 -3.87
C ALA A 24 0.32 -6.46 -4.45
N ASP A 25 -0.18 -7.28 -5.36
CA ASP A 25 0.65 -8.29 -6.03
C ASP A 25 1.78 -7.64 -6.83
N GLN A 26 1.47 -6.59 -7.58
CA GLN A 26 2.47 -5.89 -8.38
C GLN A 26 3.51 -5.19 -7.50
N PHE A 27 3.07 -4.65 -6.37
CA PHE A 27 3.98 -4.03 -5.39
C PHE A 27 5.07 -5.02 -4.96
N TYR A 28 4.70 -6.25 -4.62
CA TYR A 28 5.69 -7.24 -4.20
C TYR A 28 6.51 -7.80 -5.36
N LEU A 29 5.95 -7.85 -6.57
CA LEU A 29 6.73 -8.19 -7.76
C LEU A 29 7.83 -7.15 -8.02
N VAL A 30 7.49 -5.87 -7.92
CA VAL A 30 8.47 -4.79 -8.06
C VAL A 30 9.55 -4.89 -6.99
N MET A 31 9.14 -5.13 -5.75
CA MET A 31 10.09 -5.25 -4.63
C MET A 31 11.12 -6.36 -4.89
N GLN A 32 10.68 -7.47 -5.46
CA GLN A 32 11.58 -8.59 -5.78
C GLN A 32 12.42 -8.32 -7.02
N ARG A 33 11.89 -7.58 -7.97
CA ARG A 33 12.55 -7.32 -9.26
C ARG A 33 13.65 -6.26 -9.15
N GLU A 34 13.42 -5.19 -8.38
CA GLU A 34 14.31 -4.04 -8.34
C GLU A 34 15.41 -4.23 -7.29
N ALA A 35 16.66 -4.29 -7.74
CA ALA A 35 17.80 -4.47 -6.85
C ALA A 35 17.91 -3.34 -5.81
N GLU A 36 17.51 -2.12 -6.18
CA GLU A 36 17.54 -0.97 -5.27
C GLU A 36 16.60 -1.12 -4.07
N LEU A 37 15.64 -2.06 -4.15
CA LEU A 37 14.67 -2.31 -3.08
C LEU A 37 15.02 -3.53 -2.23
N SER A 38 16.23 -4.07 -2.37
CA SER A 38 16.63 -5.26 -1.63
C SER A 38 16.57 -5.10 -0.12
N LYS A 39 16.87 -3.89 0.38
CA LYS A 39 16.79 -3.57 1.79
C LYS A 39 15.37 -3.69 2.32
N LEU A 40 14.42 -3.21 1.52
CA LEU A 40 13.01 -3.32 1.85
C LEU A 40 12.56 -4.79 1.81
N LEU A 41 13.01 -5.53 0.80
CA LEU A 41 12.64 -6.93 0.62
C LEU A 41 13.06 -7.78 1.81
N VAL A 42 14.27 -7.58 2.34
CA VAL A 42 14.78 -8.40 3.45
C VAL A 42 14.02 -8.17 4.76
N MET A 43 13.24 -7.10 4.87
CA MET A 43 12.39 -6.87 6.02
C MET A 43 11.14 -7.77 6.01
N HIS A 44 10.93 -8.53 4.96
CA HIS A 44 9.75 -9.38 4.78
C HIS A 44 10.12 -10.85 4.88
N PRO A 45 9.15 -11.73 5.23
CA PRO A 45 9.38 -13.17 5.16
C PRO A 45 9.72 -13.61 3.73
N SER A 46 10.43 -14.71 3.58
CA SER A 46 10.78 -15.23 2.26
C SER A 46 9.55 -15.60 1.43
N ASN A 47 8.48 -16.08 2.08
CA ASN A 47 7.21 -16.34 1.39
C ASN A 47 6.31 -15.12 1.55
N LEU A 48 6.05 -14.42 0.44
CA LEU A 48 5.31 -13.16 0.44
C LEU A 48 3.79 -13.33 0.28
N THR A 49 3.29 -14.54 0.20
CA THR A 49 1.85 -14.78 -0.02
C THR A 49 1.00 -14.11 1.06
N ARG A 50 1.37 -14.30 2.31
CA ARG A 50 0.66 -13.72 3.44
C ARG A 50 0.79 -12.21 3.46
N SER A 51 1.99 -11.70 3.17
CA SER A 51 2.25 -10.26 3.11
C SER A 51 1.38 -9.59 2.06
N ARG A 52 1.26 -10.20 0.87
CA ARG A 52 0.40 -9.67 -0.20
C ARG A 52 -1.05 -9.57 0.23
N LYS A 53 -1.57 -10.62 0.88
CA LYS A 53 -2.96 -10.64 1.34
C LYS A 53 -3.22 -9.57 2.40
N LYS A 54 -2.30 -9.42 3.34
CA LYS A 54 -2.43 -8.42 4.39
C LYS A 54 -2.42 -7.02 3.83
N LEU A 55 -1.49 -6.72 2.93
CA LEU A 55 -1.44 -5.41 2.30
C LEU A 55 -2.71 -5.13 1.52
N ALA A 56 -3.15 -6.10 0.70
CA ALA A 56 -4.35 -5.93 -0.11
C ALA A 56 -5.58 -5.65 0.76
N GLY A 57 -5.76 -6.43 1.83
CA GLY A 57 -6.89 -6.23 2.75
C GLY A 57 -6.85 -4.88 3.43
N TYR A 58 -5.66 -4.45 3.86
CA TYR A 58 -5.49 -3.13 4.46
C TYR A 58 -5.81 -2.01 3.48
N LEU A 59 -5.30 -2.11 2.25
CA LEU A 59 -5.54 -1.07 1.24
C LEU A 59 -7.02 -1.00 0.87
N CYS A 60 -7.72 -2.14 0.78
CA CYS A 60 -9.17 -2.11 0.53
C CYS A 60 -9.88 -1.24 1.54
N GLN A 61 -9.62 -1.46 2.83
CA GLN A 61 -10.25 -0.70 3.89
C GLN A 61 -9.79 0.75 3.90
N TRP A 62 -8.51 0.99 3.72
CA TRP A 62 -7.93 2.33 3.71
C TRP A 62 -8.53 3.19 2.61
N PHE A 63 -8.84 2.58 1.46
CA PHE A 63 -9.40 3.30 0.31
C PHE A 63 -10.92 3.41 0.36
N GLY A 64 -11.56 2.94 1.41
CA GLY A 64 -13.02 3.06 1.56
C GLY A 64 -13.81 1.85 1.12
N GLY A 65 -13.14 0.73 0.90
CA GLY A 65 -13.79 -0.54 0.59
C GLY A 65 -14.11 -1.36 1.84
N PRO A 66 -14.45 -2.65 1.65
CA PRO A 66 -14.85 -3.49 2.77
C PRO A 66 -13.69 -3.84 3.70
N ALA A 67 -14.01 -4.01 4.99
CA ALA A 67 -13.06 -4.47 5.99
C ALA A 67 -12.96 -5.99 5.95
N LEU A 68 -12.08 -6.52 5.11
CA LEU A 68 -12.01 -7.96 4.83
C LEU A 68 -11.57 -8.79 6.04
N PHE A 69 -10.81 -8.19 6.97
CA PHE A 69 -10.28 -8.89 8.14
C PHE A 69 -10.81 -8.33 9.47
N GLY A 70 -11.86 -7.48 9.41
CA GLY A 70 -12.41 -6.83 10.60
C GLY A 70 -11.88 -5.42 10.78
N GLU A 71 -12.72 -4.55 11.35
CA GLU A 71 -12.44 -3.11 11.41
C GLU A 71 -11.22 -2.77 12.27
N ASP A 72 -11.14 -3.38 13.46
CA ASP A 72 -10.07 -3.04 14.41
C ASP A 72 -8.72 -3.59 13.99
N TYR A 73 -8.72 -4.56 13.10
CA TYR A 73 -7.52 -5.27 12.67
C TYR A 73 -6.60 -4.38 11.83
N MET A 74 -7.14 -3.34 11.20
CA MET A 74 -6.41 -2.53 10.23
C MET A 74 -6.31 -1.07 10.62
N SER A 75 -6.42 -0.74 11.91
CA SER A 75 -6.24 0.63 12.37
C SER A 75 -4.79 1.07 12.21
N ALA A 76 -4.58 2.40 12.12
CA ALA A 76 -3.22 2.96 12.05
C ALA A 76 -2.38 2.52 13.25
N GLU A 77 -2.99 2.48 14.43
CA GLU A 77 -2.30 2.04 15.65
C GLU A 77 -1.87 0.57 15.55
N TRP A 78 -2.76 -0.29 15.05
CA TRP A 78 -2.44 -1.70 14.85
C TRP A 78 -1.26 -1.88 13.88
N ILE A 79 -1.28 -1.15 12.77
CA ILE A 79 -0.20 -1.19 11.78
C ILE A 79 1.12 -0.75 12.41
N ARG A 80 1.09 0.35 13.17
CA ARG A 80 2.30 0.86 13.84
C ARG A 80 2.87 -0.17 14.81
N GLN A 81 2.02 -0.81 15.61
CA GLN A 81 2.46 -1.82 16.57
C GLN A 81 3.10 -3.02 15.89
N ARG A 82 2.56 -3.43 14.74
CA ARG A 82 3.09 -4.58 14.00
C ARG A 82 4.45 -4.31 13.39
N HIS A 83 4.83 -3.05 13.22
CA HIS A 83 6.11 -2.68 12.62
C HIS A 83 7.14 -2.22 13.64
N GLN A 84 6.81 -2.15 14.94
CA GLN A 84 7.71 -1.59 15.96
C GLN A 84 9.03 -2.35 16.09
N HIS A 85 9.04 -3.63 15.78
CA HIS A 85 10.25 -4.46 15.85
C HIS A 85 11.22 -4.21 14.70
N LEU A 86 10.82 -3.45 13.69
CA LEU A 86 11.64 -3.13 12.53
C LEU A 86 12.22 -1.73 12.66
N GLN A 87 13.40 -1.53 12.07
CA GLN A 87 14.02 -0.20 12.01
C GLN A 87 13.61 0.46 10.69
N ILE A 88 12.47 1.13 10.71
CA ILE A 88 11.91 1.79 9.53
C ILE A 88 12.05 3.29 9.69
N GLY A 89 13.02 3.87 8.97
CA GLY A 89 13.28 5.29 8.96
C GLY A 89 12.81 5.92 7.64
N PHE A 90 13.35 7.10 7.34
CA PHE A 90 12.98 7.82 6.12
C PHE A 90 13.43 7.09 4.85
N GLU A 91 14.59 6.43 4.89
CA GLU A 91 15.09 5.69 3.72
C GLU A 91 14.15 4.55 3.36
N GLU A 92 13.75 3.74 4.34
CA GLU A 92 12.85 2.61 4.11
C GLU A 92 11.46 3.10 3.69
N ARG A 93 11.00 4.20 4.29
CA ARG A 93 9.75 4.84 3.88
C ARG A 93 9.80 5.25 2.40
N ASP A 94 10.88 5.89 2.00
CA ASP A 94 11.03 6.37 0.63
C ASP A 94 11.14 5.20 -0.36
N GLN A 95 11.79 4.11 0.02
CA GLN A 95 11.85 2.90 -0.79
C GLN A 95 10.46 2.28 -0.96
N TRP A 96 9.67 2.25 0.11
CA TRP A 96 8.30 1.75 0.06
C TRP A 96 7.45 2.57 -0.93
N LEU A 97 7.57 3.88 -0.84
CA LEU A 97 6.83 4.78 -1.74
C LEU A 97 7.28 4.62 -3.19
N ARG A 98 8.58 4.46 -3.43
CA ARG A 98 9.10 4.23 -4.77
C ARG A 98 8.59 2.90 -5.33
N CYS A 99 8.58 1.86 -4.50
CA CYS A 99 8.06 0.55 -4.91
C CYS A 99 6.60 0.65 -5.34
N MET A 100 5.78 1.34 -4.55
CA MET A 100 4.38 1.53 -4.87
C MET A 100 4.19 2.37 -6.13
N HIS A 101 5.01 3.41 -6.29
CA HIS A 101 4.97 4.24 -7.51
C HIS A 101 5.26 3.41 -8.76
N LEU A 102 6.30 2.58 -8.72
CA LEU A 102 6.65 1.71 -9.84
C LEU A 102 5.54 0.70 -10.15
N ALA A 103 4.92 0.16 -9.09
CA ALA A 103 3.80 -0.78 -9.26
C ALA A 103 2.63 -0.12 -9.99
N MET A 104 2.28 1.10 -9.59
CA MET A 104 1.20 1.84 -10.24
C MET A 104 1.53 2.15 -11.70
N LYS A 105 2.78 2.49 -12.00
CA LYS A 105 3.21 2.73 -13.37
C LYS A 105 3.13 1.46 -14.21
N ASP A 106 3.58 0.34 -13.67
CA ASP A 106 3.53 -0.94 -14.37
C ASP A 106 2.09 -1.33 -14.72
N LEU A 107 1.14 -1.00 -13.85
CA LEU A 107 -0.28 -1.30 -14.08
C LEU A 107 -0.98 -0.28 -14.97
N GLY A 108 -0.26 0.76 -15.41
CA GLY A 108 -0.79 1.72 -16.35
C GLY A 108 -1.73 2.76 -15.76
N TYR A 109 -1.64 3.03 -14.47
CA TYR A 109 -2.47 4.04 -13.83
C TYR A 109 -2.16 5.42 -14.42
N ASN A 110 -3.20 6.21 -14.72
CA ASN A 110 -3.00 7.55 -15.23
C ASN A 110 -2.46 8.49 -14.13
N ASP A 111 -2.00 9.68 -14.56
CA ASP A 111 -1.37 10.64 -13.65
C ASP A 111 -2.29 11.09 -12.53
N GLN A 112 -3.57 11.31 -12.85
CA GLN A 112 -4.55 11.77 -11.86
C GLN A 112 -4.74 10.73 -10.75
N LEU A 113 -4.90 9.46 -11.12
CA LEU A 113 -5.07 8.38 -10.17
C LEU A 113 -3.80 8.17 -9.34
N ARG A 114 -2.63 8.18 -9.99
CA ARG A 114 -1.35 8.04 -9.28
C ARG A 114 -1.15 9.18 -8.27
N HIS A 115 -1.54 10.39 -8.63
CA HIS A 115 -1.41 11.53 -7.72
C HIS A 115 -2.32 11.38 -6.51
N ALA A 116 -3.58 11.01 -6.73
CA ALA A 116 -4.55 10.83 -5.64
C ALA A 116 -4.13 9.71 -4.69
N LEU A 117 -3.71 8.56 -5.25
CA LEU A 117 -3.24 7.43 -4.45
C LEU A 117 -1.92 7.75 -3.76
N GLY A 118 -1.03 8.47 -4.43
CA GLY A 118 0.28 8.83 -3.88
C GLY A 118 0.17 9.61 -2.58
N ARG A 119 -0.81 10.50 -2.48
CA ARG A 119 -1.04 11.26 -1.26
C ARG A 119 -1.46 10.34 -0.12
N LYS A 120 -2.32 9.36 -0.40
CA LYS A 120 -2.73 8.37 0.60
C LYS A 120 -1.57 7.47 1.01
N PHE A 121 -0.76 7.04 0.05
CA PHE A 121 0.40 6.19 0.35
C PHE A 121 1.45 6.93 1.18
N PHE A 122 1.62 8.22 0.95
CA PHE A 122 2.54 9.02 1.76
C PHE A 122 2.10 9.03 3.22
N GLN A 123 0.80 9.20 3.48
CA GLN A 123 0.26 9.14 4.84
C GLN A 123 0.48 7.77 5.46
N LEU A 124 0.15 6.71 4.70
CA LEU A 124 0.29 5.34 5.19
C LEU A 124 1.74 5.02 5.54
N ALA A 125 2.67 5.38 4.66
CA ALA A 125 4.08 5.12 4.89
C ALA A 125 4.60 5.83 6.15
N GLY A 126 4.03 6.97 6.48
CA GLY A 126 4.37 7.67 7.72
C GLY A 126 3.96 6.90 8.97
N PHE A 127 2.89 6.12 8.91
CA PHE A 127 2.42 5.35 10.06
C PHE A 127 3.32 4.17 10.38
N ILE A 128 4.02 3.61 9.39
CA ILE A 128 4.89 2.45 9.63
C ILE A 128 6.31 2.83 10.00
N ARG A 129 6.66 4.11 9.93
CA ARG A 129 8.00 4.57 10.31
C ARG A 129 8.20 4.43 11.82
N THR A 130 9.31 3.78 12.22
CA THR A 130 9.60 3.48 13.62
C THR A 130 10.79 4.25 14.19
N ILE A 131 11.63 4.85 13.33
CA ILE A 131 12.80 5.63 13.74
C ILE A 131 12.90 6.91 12.90
N GLY A 132 13.64 7.87 13.42
CA GLY A 132 13.87 9.15 12.72
C GLY A 132 12.89 10.27 13.07
#